data_6bfe0dd5d0a1498de33151f5a21a29d4
#
_entry.id   6bfe0dd5d0a1498de33151f5a21a29d4
#
_cell.length_a   1.000
_cell.length_b   1.000
_cell.length_c   1.000
_cell.angle_alpha   90.00
_cell.angle_beta   90.00
_cell.angle_gamma   90.00
#
_symmetry.space_group_name_H-M   'P 1'
#
loop_
_entity.id
_entity.type
_entity.pdbx_description
1 polymer ?
#
loop_
_entity_poly.entity_id
_entity_poly.type
_entity_poly.pdbx_seq_one_letter_code
_entity_poly.pdbx_strand_id
1 'polypeptide(L)'
;MSMQSNVIELRKESRRRVLVAHQRDDVRHALRTLIEHEHMVVVEAADGEAALAQLELARFDLLVLELDLPVKDGIAVMQLHRMLLAHEHLYIEPPPVMLTLPPEVRGNAALTDHLRTLGVIAFIDDSPRPEVGALIDEIVRAHVAHRDTVKPAVA
;
A
#
# COMPACT_ATOMS: atom_id res chain seq x y z
N MET A 1 -12.70 -16.65 30.52
CA MET A 1 -12.37 -16.07 29.20
C MET A 1 -12.93 -16.93 28.11
N SER A 2 -13.75 -16.37 27.31
CA SER A 2 -14.42 -17.12 26.26
C SER A 2 -13.50 -17.30 25.04
N MET A 3 -13.65 -18.41 24.36
CA MET A 3 -12.96 -18.67 23.09
C MET A 3 -13.25 -17.60 22.03
N GLN A 4 -14.35 -16.84 22.18
CA GLN A 4 -14.71 -15.75 21.28
C GLN A 4 -13.72 -14.60 21.29
N SER A 5 -13.10 -14.26 22.42
CA SER A 5 -12.09 -13.20 22.50
C SER A 5 -10.84 -13.54 21.69
N ASN A 6 -10.39 -14.78 21.75
CA ASN A 6 -9.21 -15.23 21.00
C ASN A 6 -9.47 -15.25 19.49
N VAL A 7 -10.68 -15.65 19.08
CA VAL A 7 -11.08 -15.68 17.68
C VAL A 7 -11.11 -14.24 17.09
N ILE A 8 -11.61 -13.28 17.87
CA ILE A 8 -11.68 -11.86 17.45
C ILE A 8 -10.27 -11.30 17.27
N GLU A 9 -9.36 -11.58 18.20
CA GLU A 9 -7.97 -11.11 18.11
C GLU A 9 -7.24 -11.75 16.93
N LEU A 10 -7.41 -13.04 16.70
CA LEU A 10 -6.83 -13.71 15.53
C LEU A 10 -7.34 -13.13 14.22
N ARG A 11 -8.63 -12.78 14.14
CA ARG A 11 -9.20 -12.11 12.97
C ARG A 11 -8.61 -10.72 12.74
N LYS A 12 -8.36 -9.94 13.82
CA LYS A 12 -7.69 -8.64 13.72
C LYS A 12 -6.26 -8.79 13.21
N GLU A 13 -5.51 -9.75 13.72
CA GLU A 13 -4.14 -10.01 13.30
C GLU A 13 -4.07 -10.48 11.85
N SER A 14 -5.10 -11.19 11.37
CA SER A 14 -5.16 -11.66 9.98
C SER A 14 -5.70 -10.61 9.00
N ARG A 15 -6.12 -9.43 9.47
CA ARG A 15 -6.60 -8.36 8.60
C ARG A 15 -5.50 -7.87 7.69
N ARG A 16 -5.89 -7.53 6.46
CA ARG A 16 -4.99 -6.94 5.48
C ARG A 16 -4.59 -5.55 5.93
N ARG A 17 -3.35 -5.18 5.66
CA ARG A 17 -2.75 -3.93 6.09
C ARG A 17 -2.37 -3.10 4.88
N VAL A 18 -2.75 -1.83 4.91
CA VAL A 18 -2.46 -0.86 3.84
C VAL A 18 -1.72 0.32 4.45
N LEU A 19 -0.60 0.67 3.84
CA LEU A 19 0.11 1.90 4.19
C LEU A 19 -0.39 3.02 3.28
N VAL A 20 -0.82 4.12 3.88
CA VAL A 20 -1.23 5.33 3.16
C VAL A 20 -0.27 6.46 3.50
N ALA A 21 0.52 6.87 2.53
CA ALA A 21 1.48 7.97 2.69
C ALA A 21 1.08 9.15 1.80
N HIS A 22 0.73 10.24 2.43
CA HIS A 22 0.33 11.48 1.76
C HIS A 22 0.58 12.66 2.70
N GLN A 23 1.04 13.79 2.17
CA GLN A 23 1.33 14.97 2.99
C GLN A 23 0.07 15.66 3.52
N ARG A 24 -1.07 15.53 2.82
CA ARG A 24 -2.32 16.16 3.24
C ARG A 24 -3.10 15.25 4.17
N ASP A 25 -3.45 15.78 5.33
CA ASP A 25 -4.23 15.05 6.35
C ASP A 25 -5.62 14.68 5.84
N ASP A 26 -6.27 15.57 5.08
CA ASP A 26 -7.61 15.32 4.56
C ASP A 26 -7.64 14.16 3.55
N VAL A 27 -6.62 14.04 2.71
CA VAL A 27 -6.49 12.93 1.76
C VAL A 27 -6.23 11.62 2.49
N ARG A 28 -5.30 11.62 3.46
CA ARG A 28 -5.04 10.41 4.27
C ARG A 28 -6.31 9.94 4.98
N HIS A 29 -7.04 10.88 5.58
CA HIS A 29 -8.27 10.55 6.32
C HIS A 29 -9.35 9.99 5.38
N ALA A 30 -9.52 10.58 4.21
CA ALA A 30 -10.49 10.10 3.23
C ALA A 30 -10.15 8.68 2.76
N LEU A 31 -8.89 8.43 2.43
CA LEU A 31 -8.43 7.10 2.03
C LEU A 31 -8.60 6.09 3.17
N ARG A 32 -8.22 6.48 4.39
CA ARG A 32 -8.38 5.63 5.57
C ARG A 32 -9.83 5.20 5.75
N THR A 33 -10.76 6.14 5.67
CA THR A 33 -12.19 5.85 5.82
C THR A 33 -12.67 4.83 4.80
N LEU A 34 -12.29 5.01 3.54
CA LEU A 34 -12.67 4.10 2.46
C LEU A 34 -12.07 2.70 2.64
N ILE A 35 -10.82 2.63 3.05
CA ILE A 35 -10.10 1.37 3.21
C ILE A 35 -10.60 0.61 4.45
N GLU A 36 -10.82 1.31 5.55
CA GLU A 36 -11.34 0.70 6.78
C GLU A 36 -12.78 0.19 6.57
N HIS A 37 -13.55 0.82 5.69
CA HIS A 37 -14.87 0.32 5.32
C HIS A 37 -14.80 -1.07 4.68
N GLU A 38 -13.69 -1.40 4.05
CA GLU A 38 -13.42 -2.73 3.48
C GLU A 38 -12.76 -3.69 4.48
N HIS A 39 -12.81 -3.35 5.78
CA HIS A 39 -12.28 -4.17 6.87
C HIS A 39 -10.77 -4.40 6.84
N MET A 40 -10.03 -3.46 6.28
CA MET A 40 -8.57 -3.47 6.30
C MET A 40 -8.01 -2.50 7.34
N VAL A 41 -6.80 -2.80 7.81
CA VAL A 41 -6.08 -1.93 8.76
C VAL A 41 -5.26 -0.92 7.96
N VAL A 42 -5.37 0.35 8.34
CA VAL A 42 -4.62 1.44 7.69
C VAL A 42 -3.57 1.98 8.65
N VAL A 43 -2.37 2.14 8.14
CA VAL A 43 -1.29 2.88 8.80
C VAL A 43 -0.99 4.10 7.95
N GLU A 44 -0.88 5.26 8.58
CA GLU A 44 -0.66 6.53 7.88
C GLU A 44 0.77 7.02 8.05
N ALA A 45 1.27 7.71 7.01
CA ALA A 45 2.54 8.41 7.05
C ALA A 45 2.40 9.75 6.32
N ALA A 46 3.00 10.81 6.87
CA ALA A 46 2.89 12.16 6.31
C ALA A 46 4.02 12.51 5.33
N ASP A 47 5.09 11.72 5.31
CA ASP A 47 6.24 11.90 4.42
C ASP A 47 6.89 10.55 4.10
N GLY A 48 7.87 10.58 3.20
CA GLY A 48 8.54 9.35 2.75
C GLY A 48 9.41 8.69 3.81
N GLU A 49 10.00 9.46 4.70
CA GLU A 49 10.82 8.92 5.78
C GLU A 49 9.95 8.18 6.80
N ALA A 50 8.81 8.78 7.18
CA ALA A 50 7.83 8.14 8.05
C ALA A 50 7.26 6.87 7.41
N ALA A 51 7.02 6.89 6.10
CA ALA A 51 6.56 5.71 5.37
C ALA A 51 7.58 4.58 5.43
N LEU A 52 8.85 4.87 5.18
CA LEU A 52 9.92 3.87 5.25
C LEU A 52 10.08 3.29 6.66
N ALA A 53 9.95 4.13 7.69
CA ALA A 53 9.99 3.67 9.07
C ALA A 53 8.89 2.65 9.36
N GLN A 54 7.69 2.86 8.84
CA GLN A 54 6.59 1.89 8.98
C GLN A 54 6.87 0.60 8.22
N LEU A 55 7.46 0.70 7.04
CA LEU A 55 7.82 -0.47 6.23
C LEU A 55 8.90 -1.34 6.87
N GLU A 56 9.77 -0.75 7.68
CA GLU A 56 10.76 -1.49 8.46
C GLU A 56 10.14 -2.26 9.64
N LEU A 57 9.03 -1.73 10.18
CA LEU A 57 8.39 -2.30 11.37
C LEU A 57 7.38 -3.41 11.05
N ALA A 58 6.76 -3.38 9.89
CA ALA A 58 5.67 -4.29 9.56
C ALA A 58 5.56 -4.54 8.06
N ARG A 59 4.86 -5.61 7.70
CA ARG A 59 4.53 -5.93 6.33
C ARG A 59 3.17 -5.37 5.96
N PHE A 60 3.04 -4.97 4.71
CA PHE A 60 1.81 -4.43 4.15
C PHE A 60 1.39 -5.21 2.91
N ASP A 61 0.10 -5.25 2.68
CA ASP A 61 -0.48 -5.91 1.51
C ASP A 61 -0.66 -4.95 0.33
N LEU A 62 -0.61 -3.65 0.59
CA LEU A 62 -0.69 -2.60 -0.42
C LEU A 62 -0.05 -1.32 0.12
N LEU A 63 0.64 -0.61 -0.77
CA LEU A 63 1.15 0.73 -0.50
C LEU A 63 0.38 1.74 -1.35
N VAL A 64 -0.21 2.74 -0.72
CA VAL A 64 -0.79 3.90 -1.40
C VAL A 64 0.11 5.09 -1.09
N LEU A 65 0.85 5.57 -2.08
CA LEU A 65 1.88 6.58 -1.91
C LEU A 65 1.57 7.81 -2.76
N GLU A 66 1.80 8.98 -2.20
CA GLU A 66 1.78 10.21 -2.98
C GLU A 66 3.02 10.29 -3.85
N LEU A 67 2.86 10.67 -5.12
CA LEU A 67 4.00 10.84 -6.03
C LEU A 67 5.01 11.86 -5.47
N ASP A 68 4.52 13.02 -5.06
CA ASP A 68 5.34 14.15 -4.57
C ASP A 68 5.45 14.16 -3.03
N LEU A 69 5.58 13.00 -2.44
CA LEU A 69 5.69 12.88 -0.98
C LEU A 69 6.92 13.65 -0.48
N PRO A 70 6.80 14.44 0.62
CA PRO A 70 7.94 15.17 1.16
C PRO A 70 9.06 14.28 1.69
N VAL A 71 10.25 14.79 1.78
CA VAL A 71 11.49 14.17 2.26
C VAL A 71 12.00 13.11 1.28
N LYS A 72 11.20 12.10 0.99
CA LYS A 72 11.44 11.10 -0.06
C LYS A 72 10.13 10.89 -0.80
N ASP A 73 10.17 11.04 -2.12
CA ASP A 73 8.97 10.89 -2.93
C ASP A 73 8.47 9.45 -3.01
N GLY A 74 7.28 9.26 -3.58
CA GLY A 74 6.65 7.95 -3.64
C GLY A 74 7.47 6.90 -4.38
N ILE A 75 8.18 7.30 -5.43
CA ILE A 75 9.04 6.40 -6.19
C ILE A 75 10.26 5.98 -5.36
N ALA A 76 10.88 6.94 -4.66
CA ALA A 76 12.01 6.64 -3.78
C ALA A 76 11.61 5.67 -2.66
N VAL A 77 10.44 5.89 -2.04
CA VAL A 77 9.92 4.97 -1.00
C VAL A 77 9.75 3.57 -1.56
N MET A 78 9.11 3.45 -2.72
CA MET A 78 8.87 2.16 -3.36
C MET A 78 10.18 1.44 -3.67
N GLN A 79 11.14 2.12 -4.26
CA GLN A 79 12.42 1.53 -4.65
C GLN A 79 13.25 1.13 -3.43
N LEU A 80 13.33 1.99 -2.43
CA LEU A 80 14.06 1.69 -1.19
C LEU A 80 13.44 0.52 -0.44
N HIS A 81 12.13 0.44 -0.40
CA HIS A 81 11.45 -0.71 0.22
C HIS A 81 11.80 -2.01 -0.50
N ARG A 82 11.80 -2.02 -1.83
CA ARG A 82 12.19 -3.21 -2.60
C ARG A 82 13.63 -3.62 -2.35
N MET A 83 14.53 -2.65 -2.21
CA MET A 83 15.92 -2.92 -1.86
C MET A 83 16.04 -3.55 -0.47
N LEU A 84 15.28 -3.05 0.51
CA LEU A 84 15.26 -3.61 1.86
C LEU A 84 14.75 -5.06 1.85
N LEU A 85 13.69 -5.35 1.12
CA LEU A 85 13.15 -6.71 1.00
C LEU A 85 14.17 -7.67 0.36
N ALA A 86 14.87 -7.22 -0.68
CA ALA A 86 15.89 -8.02 -1.33
C ALA A 86 17.08 -8.31 -0.41
N HIS A 87 17.40 -7.37 0.50
CA HIS A 87 18.52 -7.50 1.42
C HIS A 87 18.27 -8.47 2.57
N GLU A 88 17.01 -8.69 2.93
CA GLU A 88 16.63 -9.58 4.03
C GLU A 88 16.75 -11.07 3.69
N HIS A 89 17.19 -11.42 2.50
CA HIS A 89 17.33 -12.81 2.01
C HIS A 89 16.03 -13.63 2.10
N LEU A 90 14.91 -12.96 2.26
CA LEU A 90 13.60 -13.57 2.26
C LEU A 90 12.98 -13.32 0.87
N TYR A 91 12.56 -14.38 0.21
CA TYR A 91 11.81 -14.25 -1.02
C TYR A 91 10.41 -13.72 -0.71
N ILE A 92 10.37 -12.45 -0.33
CA ILE A 92 9.11 -11.75 -0.09
C ILE A 92 8.80 -10.94 -1.33
N GLU A 93 7.69 -11.25 -1.96
CA GLU A 93 7.19 -10.46 -3.05
C GLU A 93 6.82 -9.07 -2.52
N PRO A 94 7.32 -7.98 -3.16
CA PRO A 94 6.94 -6.64 -2.72
C PRO A 94 5.43 -6.42 -2.90
N PRO A 95 4.80 -5.67 -1.99
CA PRO A 95 3.38 -5.36 -2.12
C PRO A 95 3.13 -4.50 -3.35
N PRO A 96 1.93 -4.58 -3.94
CA PRO A 96 1.54 -3.67 -5.02
C PRO A 96 1.55 -2.22 -4.54
N VAL A 97 1.82 -1.31 -5.46
CA VAL A 97 1.90 0.13 -5.19
C VAL A 97 0.89 0.87 -6.05
N MET A 98 0.07 1.70 -5.40
CA MET A 98 -0.78 2.69 -6.03
C MET A 98 -0.20 4.07 -5.74
N LEU A 99 -0.26 4.98 -6.71
CA LEU A 99 0.15 6.37 -6.51
C LEU A 99 -1.03 7.31 -6.56
N THR A 100 -1.05 8.29 -5.65
CA THR A 100 -1.89 9.47 -5.82
C THR A 100 -1.11 10.47 -6.67
N LEU A 101 -1.76 10.98 -7.71
CA LEU A 101 -1.17 11.94 -8.64
C LEU A 101 -1.80 13.32 -8.46
N PRO A 102 -0.97 14.38 -8.46
CA PRO A 102 -1.53 15.73 -8.47
C PRO A 102 -2.27 16.01 -9.78
N PRO A 103 -3.23 16.94 -9.79
CA PRO A 103 -4.04 17.21 -10.98
C PRO A 103 -3.21 17.57 -12.21
N GLU A 104 -2.06 18.21 -12.02
CA GLU A 104 -1.20 18.71 -13.10
C GLU A 104 -0.62 17.61 -13.98
N VAL A 105 -0.43 16.42 -13.44
CA VAL A 105 0.18 15.30 -14.17
C VAL A 105 -0.80 14.18 -14.51
N ARG A 106 -2.06 14.34 -14.11
CA ARG A 106 -3.07 13.28 -14.26
C ARG A 106 -3.29 12.82 -15.69
N GLY A 107 -3.21 13.72 -16.66
CA GLY A 107 -3.38 13.40 -18.08
C GLY A 107 -2.09 13.05 -18.82
N ASN A 108 -0.97 12.95 -18.11
CA ASN A 108 0.33 12.69 -18.73
C ASN A 108 0.54 11.17 -18.92
N ALA A 109 0.17 10.67 -20.10
CA ALA A 109 0.28 9.25 -20.41
C ALA A 109 1.74 8.77 -20.41
N ALA A 110 2.68 9.58 -20.85
CA ALA A 110 4.10 9.21 -20.85
C ALA A 110 4.60 8.98 -19.41
N LEU A 111 4.20 9.84 -18.49
CA LEU A 111 4.54 9.67 -17.07
C LEU A 111 3.92 8.42 -16.47
N THR A 112 2.62 8.21 -16.66
CA THR A 112 1.95 7.03 -16.09
C THR A 112 2.47 5.74 -16.69
N ASP A 113 2.79 5.72 -17.97
CA ASP A 113 3.40 4.55 -18.61
C ASP A 113 4.78 4.27 -18.01
N HIS A 114 5.59 5.30 -17.80
CA HIS A 114 6.89 5.15 -17.14
C HIS A 114 6.74 4.61 -15.72
N LEU A 115 5.81 5.16 -14.95
CA LEU A 115 5.57 4.71 -13.58
C LEU A 115 5.10 3.25 -13.54
N ARG A 116 4.32 2.81 -14.52
CA ARG A 116 3.93 1.39 -14.63
C ARG A 116 5.16 0.50 -14.88
N THR A 117 6.12 0.96 -15.66
CA THR A 117 7.36 0.19 -15.86
C THR A 117 8.16 0.04 -14.56
N LEU A 118 8.01 0.97 -13.62
CA LEU A 118 8.63 0.89 -12.29
C LEU A 118 7.84 0.01 -11.32
N GLY A 119 6.65 -0.45 -11.71
CA GLY A 119 5.85 -1.37 -10.90
C GLY A 119 4.64 -0.76 -10.21
N VAL A 120 4.29 0.48 -10.55
CA VAL A 120 3.04 1.08 -10.06
C VAL A 120 1.88 0.45 -10.83
N ILE A 121 0.87 -0.03 -10.11
CA ILE A 121 -0.22 -0.80 -10.71
C ILE A 121 -1.49 0.02 -10.94
N ALA A 122 -1.65 1.12 -10.22
CA ALA A 122 -2.85 1.95 -10.35
C ALA A 122 -2.56 3.38 -9.90
N PHE A 123 -3.40 4.29 -10.36
CA PHE A 123 -3.29 5.72 -10.04
C PHE A 123 -4.65 6.23 -9.57
N ILE A 124 -4.62 7.06 -8.52
CA ILE A 124 -5.80 7.73 -8.01
C ILE A 124 -5.51 9.21 -7.83
N ASP A 125 -6.55 10.02 -7.75
CA ASP A 125 -6.39 11.44 -7.52
C ASP A 125 -6.47 11.79 -6.02
N ASP A 126 -6.22 13.06 -5.70
CA ASP A 126 -6.22 13.56 -4.31
C ASP A 126 -7.63 13.72 -3.72
N SER A 127 -8.65 13.41 -4.49
CA SER A 127 -10.05 13.43 -4.03
C SER A 127 -10.66 12.04 -4.22
N PRO A 128 -10.28 11.08 -3.39
CA PRO A 128 -10.69 9.70 -3.57
C PRO A 128 -12.21 9.54 -3.47
N ARG A 129 -12.78 8.82 -4.43
CA ARG A 129 -14.20 8.50 -4.49
C ARG A 129 -14.48 7.16 -3.82
N PRO A 130 -15.74 6.88 -3.46
CA PRO A 130 -16.10 5.61 -2.82
C PRO A 130 -15.63 4.37 -3.59
N GLU A 131 -15.57 4.41 -4.91
CA GLU A 131 -15.12 3.31 -5.77
C GLU A 131 -13.67 2.92 -5.51
N VAL A 132 -12.86 3.83 -4.96
CA VAL A 132 -11.44 3.56 -4.64
C VAL A 132 -11.33 2.48 -3.55
N GLY A 133 -12.23 2.47 -2.57
CA GLY A 133 -12.24 1.45 -1.54
C GLY A 133 -12.41 0.04 -2.14
N ALA A 134 -13.40 -0.11 -3.03
CA ALA A 134 -13.64 -1.38 -3.70
C ALA A 134 -12.45 -1.79 -4.61
N LEU A 135 -11.84 -0.84 -5.30
CA LEU A 135 -10.66 -1.09 -6.12
C LEU A 135 -9.49 -1.59 -5.26
N ILE A 136 -9.26 -0.95 -4.14
CA ILE A 136 -8.20 -1.35 -3.21
C ILE A 136 -8.44 -2.77 -2.68
N ASP A 137 -9.67 -3.09 -2.30
CA ASP A 137 -10.02 -4.43 -1.85
C ASP A 137 -9.76 -5.47 -2.93
N GLU A 138 -10.15 -5.19 -4.17
CA GLU A 138 -9.91 -6.07 -5.32
C GLU A 138 -8.41 -6.31 -5.55
N ILE A 139 -7.61 -5.26 -5.52
CA ILE A 139 -6.16 -5.35 -5.70
C ILE A 139 -5.52 -6.18 -4.59
N VAL A 140 -5.89 -5.94 -3.34
CA VAL A 140 -5.35 -6.67 -2.20
C VAL A 140 -5.73 -8.14 -2.27
N ARG A 141 -6.97 -8.46 -2.61
CA ARG A 141 -7.41 -9.86 -2.76
C ARG A 141 -6.65 -10.59 -3.85
N ALA A 142 -6.44 -9.94 -4.99
CA ALA A 142 -5.70 -10.53 -6.11
C ALA A 142 -4.24 -10.79 -5.73
N HIS A 143 -3.61 -9.84 -5.06
CA HIS A 143 -2.22 -9.98 -4.60
C HIS A 143 -2.08 -11.12 -3.59
N VAL A 144 -2.98 -11.20 -2.62
CA VAL A 144 -2.95 -12.24 -1.60
C VAL A 144 -3.18 -13.62 -2.23
N ALA A 145 -4.13 -13.73 -3.15
CA ALA A 145 -4.40 -14.98 -3.86
C ALA A 145 -3.17 -15.44 -4.65
N HIS A 146 -2.50 -14.52 -5.34
CA HIS A 146 -1.27 -14.79 -6.08
C HIS A 146 -0.15 -15.25 -5.14
N ARG A 147 0.06 -14.55 -4.04
CA ARG A 147 1.07 -14.89 -3.04
C ARG A 147 0.84 -16.28 -2.43
N ASP A 148 -0.42 -16.63 -2.20
CA ASP A 148 -0.77 -17.92 -1.61
C ASP A 148 -0.60 -19.08 -2.60
N THR A 149 -0.68 -18.81 -3.91
CA THR A 149 -0.48 -19.84 -4.94
C THR A 149 0.99 -20.02 -5.32
N VAL A 150 1.81 -18.96 -5.21
CA VAL A 150 3.25 -19.02 -5.46
C VAL A 150 3.95 -19.38 -4.17
N LYS A 151 4.07 -20.67 -3.88
CA LYS A 151 4.88 -21.11 -2.75
C LYS A 151 6.34 -20.97 -3.12
N PRO A 152 7.17 -20.37 -2.25
CA PRO A 152 8.61 -20.37 -2.49
C PRO A 152 9.06 -21.82 -2.58
N ALA A 153 9.97 -22.08 -3.52
CA ALA A 153 10.62 -23.39 -3.60
C ALA A 153 11.38 -23.59 -2.30
N VAL A 154 10.86 -24.45 -1.45
CA VAL A 154 11.53 -24.83 -0.23
C VAL A 154 12.58 -25.87 -0.60
N ALA A 155 13.79 -25.47 -0.42
CA ALA A 155 14.87 -26.45 -0.52
C ALA A 155 14.77 -27.48 0.61
#